data_dbca151dc92f18ea4cc05fe434e7ac1a
#
_entry.id   dbca151dc92f18ea4cc05fe434e7ac1a
#
_cell.length_a   1.000
_cell.length_b   1.000
_cell.length_c   1.000
_cell.angle_alpha   90.00
_cell.angle_beta   90.00
_cell.angle_gamma   90.00
#
_symmetry.space_group_name_H-M   'P 1'
#
loop_
_entity.id
_entity.type
_entity.pdbx_description
1 polymer ?
#
loop_
_entity_poly.entity_id
_entity_poly.type
_entity_poly.pdbx_seq_one_letter_code
_entity_poly.pdbx_strand_id
1 'polypeptide(L)'
;MNILIVSAEAWRDTNNGGNVLSNLFRAFPDANIAQIYCSCELPQNAICRKYFQIADSMLLTGVKGRTLEERSYFEDTSVQTELVDNKIKNSMPHIFREPALLAREFLWTFSNWKTKELENFVLNFHPDIIFAPCYSYYHMTKLTLHVKKIARCPMISYVSDDNYSFKQFRISLSFWINRLITRKWIRRHFAEASLIYTMTDLQKREYEASLKRPMKILCKAADFLNGEKRVRDPIRFIYAGGLYLNRWKMLQKLSESIATVNQAGKKAELHIYSNSGLNARKMRCLNDGQNSFLHKAVSYEDLMVEYKRSDIAVHVESFDLKNRLITRMSFSTKIIDCMNSGCAILAIGPDTQAGIAYLKENDAAICVNDVRKISGFVENLLADPNLILEYAEKAKRLGIKNHLRSNIEKNLRLDFHNIIAGN
;
A
#
# COMPACT_ATOMS: atom_id res chain seq x y z
N MET A 1 20.74 17.38 -3.18
CA MET A 1 20.72 16.02 -2.61
C MET A 1 20.26 15.06 -3.69
N ASN A 2 21.00 13.97 -3.90
CA ASN A 2 20.71 12.94 -4.87
C ASN A 2 20.15 11.71 -4.15
N ILE A 3 18.88 11.35 -4.41
CA ILE A 3 18.19 10.23 -3.77
C ILE A 3 18.02 9.10 -4.79
N LEU A 4 18.56 7.92 -4.51
CA LEU A 4 18.39 6.75 -5.36
C LEU A 4 17.34 5.80 -4.74
N ILE A 5 16.26 5.54 -5.46
CA ILE A 5 15.22 4.59 -5.05
C ILE A 5 15.49 3.26 -5.72
N VAL A 6 15.46 2.16 -4.94
CA VAL A 6 15.56 0.79 -5.48
C VAL A 6 14.28 0.04 -5.16
N SER A 7 13.43 -0.19 -6.14
CA SER A 7 12.11 -0.80 -5.96
C SER A 7 11.81 -1.92 -6.94
N ALA A 8 10.82 -2.76 -6.64
CA ALA A 8 10.41 -3.85 -7.53
C ALA A 8 9.58 -3.35 -8.71
N GLU A 9 8.77 -2.32 -8.50
CA GLU A 9 7.83 -1.78 -9.48
C GLU A 9 8.29 -0.44 -10.02
N ALA A 10 7.91 -0.12 -11.25
CA ALA A 10 8.04 1.22 -11.79
C ALA A 10 7.26 2.22 -10.94
N TRP A 11 7.80 3.41 -10.74
CA TRP A 11 7.11 4.47 -10.01
C TRP A 11 5.97 5.03 -10.84
N ARG A 12 4.74 4.66 -10.47
CA ARG A 12 3.50 5.11 -11.11
C ARG A 12 2.54 5.60 -10.05
N ASP A 13 2.00 6.80 -10.21
CA ASP A 13 1.04 7.38 -9.27
C ASP A 13 -0.28 6.59 -9.20
N THR A 14 -0.55 5.78 -10.22
CA THR A 14 -1.73 4.92 -10.33
C THR A 14 -1.63 3.61 -9.55
N ASN A 15 -0.44 3.18 -9.13
CA ASN A 15 -0.27 2.00 -8.29
C ASN A 15 -0.04 2.36 -6.81
N ASN A 16 -0.29 1.41 -5.90
CA ASN A 16 -0.21 1.67 -4.47
C ASN A 16 1.20 2.10 -4.02
N GLY A 17 2.24 1.41 -4.50
CA GLY A 17 3.63 1.69 -4.14
C GLY A 17 4.09 3.06 -4.64
N GLY A 18 3.82 3.37 -5.91
CA GLY A 18 4.16 4.65 -6.52
C GLY A 18 3.42 5.83 -5.89
N ASN A 19 2.12 5.66 -5.58
CA ASN A 19 1.36 6.68 -4.86
C ASN A 19 1.96 7.01 -3.48
N VAL A 20 2.43 5.99 -2.74
CA VAL A 20 3.14 6.20 -1.47
C VAL A 20 4.46 6.93 -1.69
N LEU A 21 5.25 6.53 -2.70
CA LEU A 21 6.49 7.23 -3.03
C LEU A 21 6.22 8.70 -3.39
N SER A 22 5.25 8.97 -4.27
CA SER A 22 4.89 10.35 -4.64
C SER A 22 4.42 11.17 -3.45
N ASN A 23 3.68 10.58 -2.54
CA ASN A 23 3.24 11.25 -1.32
C ASN A 23 4.41 11.61 -0.39
N LEU A 24 5.37 10.71 -0.19
CA LEU A 24 6.51 10.90 0.70
C LEU A 24 7.58 11.81 0.08
N PHE A 25 7.90 11.61 -1.21
CA PHE A 25 8.99 12.33 -1.86
C PHE A 25 8.64 13.75 -2.31
N ARG A 26 7.38 14.19 -2.19
CA ARG A 26 7.02 15.62 -2.18
C ARG A 26 7.77 16.42 -1.11
N ALA A 27 8.24 15.76 -0.07
CA ALA A 27 9.09 16.35 0.95
C ALA A 27 10.41 16.93 0.39
N PHE A 28 10.83 16.53 -0.81
CA PHE A 28 12.15 16.87 -1.38
C PHE A 28 12.03 17.52 -2.76
N PRO A 29 11.43 18.72 -2.88
CA PRO A 29 11.18 19.36 -4.18
C PRO A 29 12.49 19.68 -4.94
N ASP A 30 13.59 19.95 -4.22
CA ASP A 30 14.88 20.32 -4.79
C ASP A 30 15.85 19.13 -4.91
N ALA A 31 15.43 17.91 -4.64
CA ALA A 31 16.27 16.74 -4.76
C ALA A 31 16.29 16.18 -6.18
N ASN A 32 17.47 15.73 -6.63
CA ASN A 32 17.55 14.86 -7.79
C ASN A 32 17.15 13.45 -7.37
N ILE A 33 16.14 12.89 -8.02
CA ILE A 33 15.66 11.55 -7.70
C ILE A 33 15.81 10.63 -8.91
N ALA A 34 16.41 9.47 -8.69
CA ALA A 34 16.50 8.41 -9.68
C ALA A 34 15.95 7.09 -9.11
N GLN A 35 15.48 6.21 -9.98
CA GLN A 35 14.95 4.91 -9.58
C GLN A 35 15.60 3.78 -10.37
N ILE A 36 15.95 2.71 -9.67
CA ILE A 36 16.24 1.38 -10.26
C ILE A 36 15.03 0.49 -9.96
N TYR A 37 14.47 -0.16 -11.00
CA TYR A 37 13.28 -0.99 -10.83
C TYR A 37 13.29 -2.25 -11.70
N CYS A 38 12.41 -3.24 -11.36
CA CYS A 38 12.46 -4.60 -11.90
C CYS A 38 11.17 -5.05 -12.61
N SER A 39 10.24 -4.14 -12.92
CA SER A 39 9.03 -4.47 -13.69
C SER A 39 9.18 -4.10 -15.16
N CYS A 40 8.32 -4.68 -16.01
CA CYS A 40 8.25 -4.33 -17.44
C CYS A 40 7.48 -3.04 -17.69
N GLU A 41 6.75 -2.53 -16.69
CA GLU A 41 5.95 -1.32 -16.79
C GLU A 41 6.82 -0.08 -16.93
N LEU A 42 6.32 0.93 -17.64
CA LEU A 42 6.97 2.23 -17.73
C LEU A 42 6.58 3.11 -16.53
N PRO A 43 7.51 3.93 -16.01
CA PRO A 43 7.21 4.88 -14.94
C PRO A 43 6.21 5.94 -15.39
N GLN A 44 5.41 6.44 -14.44
CA GLN A 44 4.43 7.50 -14.69
C GLN A 44 4.22 8.32 -13.41
N ASN A 45 5.07 9.31 -13.19
CA ASN A 45 5.00 10.25 -12.07
C ASN A 45 5.70 11.57 -12.42
N ALA A 46 5.44 12.61 -11.62
CA ALA A 46 5.99 13.95 -11.84
C ALA A 46 7.29 14.24 -11.05
N ILE A 47 7.78 13.30 -10.23
CA ILE A 47 8.86 13.55 -9.27
C ILE A 47 10.20 12.97 -9.75
N CYS A 48 10.21 11.71 -10.16
CA CYS A 48 11.41 11.03 -10.61
C CYS A 48 11.59 11.16 -12.12
N ARG A 49 12.81 11.46 -12.58
CA ARG A 49 13.08 11.72 -14.02
C ARG A 49 14.13 10.80 -14.64
N LYS A 50 14.90 10.08 -13.80
CA LYS A 50 15.95 9.17 -14.26
C LYS A 50 15.69 7.76 -13.77
N TYR A 51 15.74 6.80 -14.66
CA TYR A 51 15.39 5.42 -14.34
C TYR A 51 16.40 4.43 -14.92
N PHE A 52 16.58 3.31 -14.21
CA PHE A 52 17.27 2.13 -14.73
C PHE A 52 16.35 0.92 -14.57
N GLN A 53 16.03 0.27 -15.68
CA GLN A 53 15.14 -0.88 -15.71
C GLN A 53 15.90 -2.18 -15.83
N ILE A 54 15.57 -3.18 -15.00
CA ILE A 54 16.03 -4.57 -15.11
C ILE A 54 14.80 -5.48 -14.99
N ALA A 55 14.14 -5.78 -16.10
CA ALA A 55 12.93 -6.61 -16.09
C ALA A 55 13.26 -8.11 -16.21
N ASP A 56 12.37 -8.98 -15.73
CA ASP A 56 12.51 -10.44 -15.85
C ASP A 56 12.70 -10.90 -17.31
N SER A 57 11.96 -10.29 -18.25
CA SER A 57 12.08 -10.55 -19.70
C SER A 57 13.46 -10.22 -20.23
N MET A 58 14.09 -9.15 -19.74
CA MET A 58 15.45 -8.76 -20.15
C MET A 58 16.49 -9.78 -19.70
N LEU A 59 16.31 -10.36 -18.50
CA LEU A 59 17.20 -11.42 -17.99
C LEU A 59 17.09 -12.70 -18.83
N LEU A 60 15.90 -13.03 -19.33
CA LEU A 60 15.68 -14.19 -20.20
C LEU A 60 16.29 -14.00 -21.59
N THR A 61 16.32 -12.79 -22.11
CA THR A 61 16.86 -12.45 -23.44
C THR A 61 18.32 -12.04 -23.42
N GLY A 62 18.95 -11.97 -22.24
CA GLY A 62 20.35 -11.54 -22.08
C GLY A 62 20.56 -10.04 -22.21
N VAL A 63 19.50 -9.23 -22.20
CA VAL A 63 19.59 -7.77 -22.23
C VAL A 63 20.06 -7.26 -20.87
N LYS A 64 21.05 -6.35 -20.89
CA LYS A 64 21.79 -5.91 -19.71
C LYS A 64 21.12 -4.83 -18.84
N GLY A 65 19.84 -4.60 -18.99
CA GLY A 65 19.15 -3.45 -18.41
C GLY A 65 19.22 -2.21 -19.32
N ARG A 66 18.39 -1.22 -19.03
CA ARG A 66 18.38 0.02 -19.84
C ARG A 66 18.13 1.26 -18.97
N THR A 67 18.79 2.34 -19.35
CA THR A 67 18.51 3.68 -18.83
C THR A 67 17.33 4.27 -19.58
N LEU A 68 16.41 4.91 -18.83
CA LEU A 68 15.26 5.62 -19.39
C LEU A 68 15.26 7.04 -18.83
N GLU A 69 15.07 8.02 -19.71
CA GLU A 69 14.88 9.44 -19.36
C GLU A 69 13.52 9.92 -19.81
N GLU A 70 12.97 10.93 -19.18
CA GLU A 70 11.60 11.41 -19.36
C GLU A 70 11.17 11.63 -20.83
N ARG A 71 12.12 12.00 -21.70
CA ARG A 71 11.87 12.25 -23.14
C ARG A 71 11.76 10.98 -24.00
N SER A 72 12.23 9.83 -23.53
CA SER A 72 12.28 8.58 -24.30
C SER A 72 11.02 7.72 -24.22
N TYR A 73 10.04 8.09 -23.37
CA TYR A 73 8.84 7.28 -23.11
C TYR A 73 7.82 7.26 -24.24
N PHE A 74 7.78 8.28 -25.07
CA PHE A 74 6.71 8.48 -26.07
C PHE A 74 7.00 7.76 -27.40
N GLU A 75 8.20 7.24 -27.61
CA GLU A 75 8.60 6.64 -28.88
C GLU A 75 8.74 5.10 -28.87
N ASP A 76 8.62 4.45 -27.69
CA ASP A 76 8.90 3.01 -27.58
C ASP A 76 7.64 2.16 -27.75
N THR A 77 7.62 1.36 -28.81
CA THR A 77 6.58 0.37 -29.17
C THR A 77 6.44 -0.81 -28.17
N SER A 78 7.05 -0.75 -27.00
CA SER A 78 7.00 -1.80 -25.95
C SER A 78 5.63 -1.98 -25.26
N VAL A 79 4.63 -1.19 -25.62
CA VAL A 79 3.23 -1.31 -25.13
C VAL A 79 2.64 -2.72 -25.34
N GLN A 80 3.11 -3.47 -26.35
CA GLN A 80 2.63 -4.84 -26.60
C GLN A 80 3.16 -5.86 -25.57
N THR A 81 4.33 -5.66 -25.01
CA THR A 81 4.94 -6.59 -24.02
C THR A 81 4.30 -6.46 -22.64
N GLU A 82 3.83 -5.25 -22.26
CA GLU A 82 3.11 -5.01 -21.00
C GLU A 82 1.78 -5.80 -20.89
N LEU A 83 1.03 -5.90 -21.99
CA LEU A 83 -0.25 -6.61 -22.01
C LEU A 83 -0.10 -8.12 -21.85
N VAL A 84 1.02 -8.69 -22.29
CA VAL A 84 1.29 -10.13 -22.22
C VAL A 84 1.70 -10.54 -20.79
N ASP A 85 2.62 -9.81 -20.15
CA ASP A 85 3.10 -10.15 -18.79
C ASP A 85 1.98 -10.03 -17.73
N ASN A 86 1.14 -9.01 -17.82
CA ASN A 86 0.02 -8.83 -16.90
C ASN A 86 -1.09 -9.87 -17.12
N LYS A 87 -1.35 -10.29 -18.37
CA LYS A 87 -2.30 -11.38 -18.66
C LYS A 87 -1.78 -12.73 -18.13
N ILE A 88 -0.49 -13.03 -18.28
CA ILE A 88 0.10 -14.28 -17.78
C ILE A 88 0.05 -14.34 -16.25
N LYS A 89 0.42 -13.26 -15.55
CA LYS A 89 0.36 -13.18 -14.08
C LYS A 89 -1.06 -13.36 -13.52
N ASN A 90 -2.07 -12.81 -14.20
CA ASN A 90 -3.45 -12.85 -13.75
C ASN A 90 -4.19 -14.13 -14.12
N SER A 91 -3.74 -14.87 -15.14
CA SER A 91 -4.36 -16.13 -15.61
C SER A 91 -3.76 -17.39 -14.98
N MET A 92 -2.63 -17.27 -14.24
CA MET A 92 -1.98 -18.42 -13.64
C MET A 92 -2.78 -18.99 -12.44
N PRO A 93 -3.14 -20.29 -12.42
CA PRO A 93 -3.78 -20.92 -11.28
C PRO A 93 -2.97 -20.74 -9.99
N HIS A 94 -3.64 -20.51 -8.87
CA HIS A 94 -3.01 -20.24 -7.57
C HIS A 94 -1.99 -21.29 -7.12
N ILE A 95 -2.14 -22.55 -7.55
CA ILE A 95 -1.23 -23.64 -7.19
C ILE A 95 0.17 -23.48 -7.81
N PHE A 96 0.26 -22.87 -8.99
CA PHE A 96 1.54 -22.66 -9.69
C PHE A 96 2.23 -21.34 -9.32
N ARG A 97 1.53 -20.46 -8.62
CA ARG A 97 2.05 -19.13 -8.30
C ARG A 97 3.31 -19.17 -7.41
N GLU A 98 3.29 -19.97 -6.35
CA GLU A 98 4.44 -20.05 -5.43
C GLU A 98 5.66 -20.74 -6.06
N PRO A 99 5.52 -21.85 -6.79
CA PRO A 99 6.61 -22.42 -7.59
C PRO A 99 7.18 -21.43 -8.63
N ALA A 100 6.31 -20.68 -9.33
CA ALA A 100 6.74 -19.69 -10.31
C ALA A 100 7.54 -18.54 -9.69
N LEU A 101 7.13 -18.06 -8.50
CA LEU A 101 7.88 -17.06 -7.74
C LEU A 101 9.27 -17.61 -7.34
N LEU A 102 9.36 -18.85 -6.91
CA LEU A 102 10.64 -19.47 -6.59
C LEU A 102 11.53 -19.63 -7.84
N ALA A 103 10.98 -20.05 -8.98
CA ALA A 103 11.68 -20.14 -10.24
C ALA A 103 12.20 -18.76 -10.71
N ARG A 104 11.42 -17.69 -10.53
CA ARG A 104 11.85 -16.31 -10.76
C ARG A 104 13.08 -15.94 -9.93
N GLU A 105 13.09 -16.32 -8.65
CA GLU A 105 14.22 -16.06 -7.76
C GLU A 105 15.49 -16.83 -8.19
N PHE A 106 15.34 -18.04 -8.74
CA PHE A 106 16.45 -18.79 -9.36
C PHE A 106 16.94 -18.09 -10.62
N LEU A 107 16.04 -17.63 -11.50
CA LEU A 107 16.40 -16.84 -12.68
C LEU A 107 17.31 -15.65 -12.30
N TRP A 108 16.89 -14.84 -11.34
CA TRP A 108 17.67 -13.71 -10.84
C TRP A 108 19.00 -14.12 -10.20
N THR A 109 19.08 -15.30 -9.60
CA THR A 109 20.30 -15.77 -8.96
C THR A 109 21.37 -16.14 -9.97
N PHE A 110 20.99 -16.69 -11.13
CA PHE A 110 21.90 -17.19 -12.16
C PHE A 110 22.07 -16.24 -13.35
N SER A 111 21.24 -15.22 -13.47
CA SER A 111 21.34 -14.23 -14.55
C SER A 111 22.43 -13.20 -14.27
N ASN A 112 23.00 -12.66 -15.35
CA ASN A 112 24.03 -11.62 -15.27
C ASN A 112 23.41 -10.21 -15.22
N TRP A 113 22.72 -9.89 -14.13
CA TRP A 113 22.15 -8.56 -13.93
C TRP A 113 23.14 -7.54 -13.33
N LYS A 114 24.31 -8.00 -12.85
CA LYS A 114 25.40 -7.14 -12.34
C LYS A 114 26.24 -6.64 -13.51
N THR A 115 25.72 -5.67 -14.22
CA THR A 115 26.30 -5.19 -15.46
C THR A 115 27.06 -3.87 -15.26
N LYS A 116 27.97 -3.55 -16.19
CA LYS A 116 28.66 -2.25 -16.19
C LYS A 116 27.69 -1.09 -16.40
N GLU A 117 26.62 -1.32 -17.14
CA GLU A 117 25.57 -0.32 -17.38
C GLU A 117 24.86 0.08 -16.07
N LEU A 118 24.55 -0.90 -15.21
CA LEU A 118 24.01 -0.64 -13.87
C LEU A 118 25.03 0.10 -12.99
N GLU A 119 26.29 -0.35 -13.00
CA GLU A 119 27.36 0.29 -12.24
C GLU A 119 27.56 1.75 -12.68
N ASN A 120 27.64 1.99 -13.98
CA ASN A 120 27.79 3.34 -14.55
C ASN A 120 26.59 4.23 -14.21
N PHE A 121 25.36 3.69 -14.25
CA PHE A 121 24.16 4.45 -13.84
C PHE A 121 24.27 4.93 -12.39
N VAL A 122 24.65 4.05 -11.48
CA VAL A 122 24.79 4.38 -10.04
C VAL A 122 25.92 5.37 -9.82
N LEU A 123 27.10 5.15 -10.45
CA LEU A 123 28.26 6.02 -10.30
C LEU A 123 28.01 7.41 -10.90
N ASN A 124 27.41 7.51 -12.07
CA ASN A 124 27.10 8.80 -12.73
C ASN A 124 26.03 9.59 -12.00
N PHE A 125 25.12 8.90 -11.30
CA PHE A 125 24.09 9.56 -10.51
C PHE A 125 24.64 10.15 -9.19
N HIS A 126 25.72 9.60 -8.64
CA HIS A 126 26.34 10.01 -7.37
C HIS A 126 25.32 10.12 -6.23
N PRO A 127 24.63 9.05 -5.82
CA PRO A 127 23.60 9.14 -4.78
C PRO A 127 24.20 9.48 -3.43
N ASP A 128 23.59 10.46 -2.73
CA ASP A 128 23.90 10.79 -1.33
C ASP A 128 23.25 9.79 -0.38
N ILE A 129 22.13 9.20 -0.79
CA ILE A 129 21.36 8.25 0.01
C ILE A 129 20.53 7.32 -0.87
N ILE A 130 20.35 6.07 -0.41
CA ILE A 130 19.47 5.08 -1.03
C ILE A 130 18.19 4.95 -0.20
N PHE A 131 17.02 4.97 -0.84
CA PHE A 131 15.75 4.58 -0.25
C PHE A 131 15.27 3.27 -0.87
N ALA A 132 15.12 2.22 -0.05
CA ALA A 132 14.83 0.87 -0.51
C ALA A 132 13.64 0.25 0.23
N PRO A 133 12.45 0.17 -0.41
CA PRO A 133 11.37 -0.66 0.10
C PRO A 133 11.79 -2.12 0.22
N CYS A 134 11.42 -2.76 1.34
CA CYS A 134 11.73 -4.15 1.62
C CYS A 134 10.62 -5.07 1.08
N TYR A 135 10.98 -6.00 0.19
CA TYR A 135 10.04 -6.91 -0.46
C TYR A 135 10.20 -8.35 0.03
N SER A 136 9.19 -9.19 -0.25
CA SER A 136 9.24 -10.65 -0.05
C SER A 136 10.08 -11.39 -1.12
N TYR A 137 10.73 -10.66 -2.01
CA TYR A 137 11.59 -11.16 -3.08
C TYR A 137 13.05 -10.96 -2.71
N TYR A 138 13.82 -12.04 -2.55
CA TYR A 138 15.20 -11.90 -2.10
C TYR A 138 16.15 -11.36 -3.18
N HIS A 139 15.80 -11.47 -4.48
CA HIS A 139 16.56 -10.81 -5.53
C HIS A 139 16.56 -9.28 -5.36
N MET A 140 15.45 -8.67 -4.92
CA MET A 140 15.41 -7.23 -4.64
C MET A 140 16.40 -6.84 -3.55
N THR A 141 16.51 -7.63 -2.50
CA THR A 141 17.52 -7.41 -1.46
C THR A 141 18.94 -7.55 -2.02
N LYS A 142 19.20 -8.57 -2.86
CA LYS A 142 20.51 -8.74 -3.51
C LYS A 142 20.87 -7.53 -4.39
N LEU A 143 19.90 -7.06 -5.18
CA LEU A 143 20.06 -5.87 -6.03
C LEU A 143 20.36 -4.63 -5.16
N THR A 144 19.56 -4.37 -4.15
CA THR A 144 19.73 -3.22 -3.25
C THR A 144 21.10 -3.22 -2.57
N LEU A 145 21.55 -4.37 -2.05
CA LEU A 145 22.85 -4.48 -1.40
C LEU A 145 24.01 -4.32 -2.40
N HIS A 146 23.83 -4.77 -3.63
CA HIS A 146 24.82 -4.55 -4.70
C HIS A 146 24.91 -3.07 -5.07
N VAL A 147 23.78 -2.40 -5.26
CA VAL A 147 23.71 -0.97 -5.53
C VAL A 147 24.34 -0.17 -4.39
N LYS A 148 24.05 -0.52 -3.13
CA LYS A 148 24.67 0.11 -1.95
C LYS A 148 26.20 -0.04 -1.94
N LYS A 149 26.70 -1.23 -2.33
CA LYS A 149 28.14 -1.48 -2.43
C LYS A 149 28.82 -0.57 -3.47
N ILE A 150 28.15 -0.31 -4.60
CA ILE A 150 28.67 0.59 -5.65
C ILE A 150 28.59 2.04 -5.17
N ALA A 151 27.43 2.46 -4.68
CA ALA A 151 27.15 3.83 -4.27
C ALA A 151 27.94 4.30 -3.04
N ARG A 152 28.29 3.38 -2.14
CA ARG A 152 29.00 3.64 -0.86
C ARG A 152 28.35 4.72 0.01
N CYS A 153 27.05 4.90 -0.09
CA CYS A 153 26.26 5.87 0.68
C CYS A 153 25.32 5.18 1.69
N PRO A 154 24.78 5.90 2.66
CA PRO A 154 23.81 5.36 3.60
C PRO A 154 22.53 4.88 2.92
N MET A 155 21.79 3.98 3.59
CA MET A 155 20.56 3.40 3.08
C MET A 155 19.44 3.47 4.11
N ILE A 156 18.27 3.93 3.68
CA ILE A 156 17.01 3.84 4.42
C ILE A 156 16.19 2.68 3.87
N SER A 157 15.70 1.81 4.74
CA SER A 157 14.76 0.75 4.38
C SER A 157 13.33 1.11 4.78
N TYR A 158 12.34 0.71 3.98
CA TYR A 158 10.91 0.93 4.24
C TYR A 158 10.14 -0.37 4.14
N VAL A 159 9.40 -0.73 5.19
CA VAL A 159 8.66 -1.99 5.28
C VAL A 159 7.16 -1.71 5.40
N SER A 160 6.39 -2.12 4.41
CA SER A 160 4.93 -1.93 4.37
C SER A 160 4.15 -3.19 4.76
N ASP A 161 4.70 -4.38 4.48
CA ASP A 161 4.02 -5.65 4.66
C ASP A 161 4.82 -6.64 5.50
N ASP A 162 4.16 -7.73 5.95
CA ASP A 162 4.82 -8.80 6.69
C ASP A 162 5.63 -9.73 5.76
N ASN A 163 6.83 -9.29 5.44
CA ASN A 163 7.75 -10.05 4.61
C ASN A 163 8.67 -10.99 5.41
N TYR A 164 8.60 -10.98 6.74
CA TYR A 164 9.58 -11.63 7.59
C TYR A 164 9.00 -12.70 8.53
N SER A 165 7.81 -12.53 9.10
CA SER A 165 7.29 -13.46 10.12
C SER A 165 6.94 -14.85 9.56
N PHE A 166 6.85 -15.84 10.46
CA PHE A 166 6.28 -17.16 10.13
C PHE A 166 4.77 -17.22 10.37
N LYS A 167 4.14 -16.15 10.82
CA LYS A 167 2.71 -16.09 11.12
C LYS A 167 1.88 -16.00 9.83
N GLN A 168 1.92 -17.08 9.03
CA GLN A 168 1.23 -17.21 7.76
C GLN A 168 0.51 -18.55 7.68
N PHE A 169 -0.67 -18.58 7.07
CA PHE A 169 -1.37 -19.83 6.79
C PHE A 169 -1.14 -20.24 5.33
N ARG A 170 -0.10 -21.06 5.11
CA ARG A 170 0.31 -21.55 3.79
C ARG A 170 0.69 -23.02 3.86
N ILE A 171 0.18 -23.82 2.92
CA ILE A 171 0.49 -25.27 2.81
C ILE A 171 1.67 -25.50 1.85
N SER A 172 1.97 -24.54 0.95
CA SER A 172 3.00 -24.67 -0.08
C SER A 172 4.41 -24.77 0.50
N LEU A 173 5.12 -25.87 0.19
CA LEU A 173 6.51 -26.07 0.55
C LEU A 173 7.42 -25.03 -0.12
N SER A 174 7.18 -24.69 -1.40
CA SER A 174 7.92 -23.66 -2.14
C SER A 174 7.79 -22.28 -1.48
N PHE A 175 6.62 -21.95 -0.92
CA PHE A 175 6.46 -20.73 -0.12
C PHE A 175 7.39 -20.72 1.10
N TRP A 176 7.48 -21.83 1.84
CA TRP A 176 8.31 -21.87 3.06
C TRP A 176 9.80 -21.86 2.76
N ILE A 177 10.23 -22.54 1.68
CA ILE A 177 11.62 -22.47 1.21
C ILE A 177 11.96 -21.01 0.84
N ASN A 178 11.12 -20.37 0.04
CA ASN A 178 11.33 -18.96 -0.33
C ASN A 178 11.34 -18.05 0.91
N ARG A 179 10.42 -18.28 1.86
CA ARG A 179 10.35 -17.49 3.12
C ARG A 179 11.61 -17.62 3.96
N LEU A 180 12.18 -18.82 4.09
CA LEU A 180 13.44 -19.04 4.83
C LEU A 180 14.62 -18.30 4.18
N ILE A 181 14.74 -18.39 2.85
CA ILE A 181 15.79 -17.68 2.10
C ILE A 181 15.59 -16.17 2.21
N THR A 182 14.38 -15.69 2.00
CA THR A 182 14.01 -14.26 2.10
C THR A 182 14.32 -13.71 3.49
N ARG A 183 14.02 -14.43 4.57
CA ARG A 183 14.35 -14.03 5.95
C ARG A 183 15.84 -13.79 6.14
N LYS A 184 16.70 -14.68 5.59
CA LYS A 184 18.16 -14.54 5.65
C LYS A 184 18.60 -13.24 4.96
N TRP A 185 18.04 -12.94 3.79
CA TRP A 185 18.37 -11.74 3.03
C TRP A 185 17.82 -10.46 3.66
N ILE A 186 16.61 -10.48 4.23
CA ILE A 186 16.04 -9.35 4.98
C ILE A 186 16.90 -8.99 6.18
N ARG A 187 17.43 -9.97 6.93
CA ARG A 187 18.38 -9.70 8.02
C ARG A 187 19.61 -8.95 7.54
N ARG A 188 20.18 -9.36 6.41
CA ARG A 188 21.32 -8.67 5.79
C ARG A 188 20.94 -7.25 5.32
N HIS A 189 19.79 -7.11 4.69
CA HIS A 189 19.28 -5.83 4.25
C HIS A 189 19.16 -4.84 5.41
N PHE A 190 18.58 -5.26 6.52
CA PHE A 190 18.42 -4.40 7.68
C PHE A 190 19.71 -4.18 8.47
N ALA A 191 20.65 -5.11 8.43
CA ALA A 191 21.98 -4.89 9.00
C ALA A 191 22.73 -3.74 8.31
N GLU A 192 22.51 -3.57 7.01
CA GLU A 192 23.12 -2.53 6.19
C GLU A 192 22.33 -1.21 6.16
N ALA A 193 21.10 -1.19 6.69
CA ALA A 193 20.28 0.01 6.72
C ALA A 193 20.70 0.94 7.88
N SER A 194 20.86 2.22 7.58
CA SER A 194 21.10 3.28 8.59
C SER A 194 19.82 3.59 9.37
N LEU A 195 18.66 3.50 8.70
CA LEU A 195 17.33 3.66 9.29
C LEU A 195 16.35 2.69 8.66
N ILE A 196 15.44 2.17 9.47
CA ILE A 196 14.36 1.29 9.01
C ILE A 196 13.03 1.93 9.40
N TYR A 197 12.18 2.16 8.40
CA TYR A 197 10.81 2.60 8.59
C TYR A 197 9.83 1.43 8.52
N THR A 198 8.83 1.45 9.38
CA THR A 198 7.66 0.55 9.38
C THR A 198 6.38 1.39 9.31
N MET A 199 5.25 0.78 8.99
CA MET A 199 3.99 1.52 8.88
C MET A 199 3.14 1.48 10.16
N THR A 200 3.38 0.51 11.06
CA THR A 200 2.54 0.30 12.26
C THR A 200 3.37 -0.01 13.50
N ASP A 201 2.83 0.33 14.68
CA ASP A 201 3.43 -0.04 15.97
C ASP A 201 3.55 -1.55 16.15
N LEU A 202 2.57 -2.32 15.68
CA LEU A 202 2.63 -3.78 15.72
C LEU A 202 3.82 -4.32 14.92
N GLN A 203 4.01 -3.83 13.69
CA GLN A 203 5.13 -4.22 12.83
C GLN A 203 6.47 -3.81 13.45
N LYS A 204 6.57 -2.57 13.94
CA LYS A 204 7.74 -2.05 14.63
C LYS A 204 8.12 -2.95 15.79
N ARG A 205 7.22 -3.19 16.75
CA ARG A 205 7.47 -4.01 17.95
C ARG A 205 7.92 -5.44 17.60
N GLU A 206 7.23 -6.12 16.68
CA GLU A 206 7.59 -7.50 16.33
C GLU A 206 8.91 -7.58 15.56
N TYR A 207 9.20 -6.61 14.70
CA TYR A 207 10.45 -6.59 13.93
C TYR A 207 11.64 -6.18 14.82
N GLU A 208 11.51 -5.16 15.68
CA GLU A 208 12.53 -4.79 16.65
C GLU A 208 12.87 -5.95 17.59
N ALA A 209 11.86 -6.67 18.09
CA ALA A 209 12.05 -7.86 18.93
C ALA A 209 12.81 -8.98 18.20
N SER A 210 12.52 -9.20 16.91
CA SER A 210 13.10 -10.29 16.12
C SER A 210 14.47 -9.97 15.52
N LEU A 211 14.73 -8.70 15.22
CA LEU A 211 15.90 -8.26 14.44
C LEU A 211 16.90 -7.46 15.28
N LYS A 212 16.51 -7.04 16.48
CA LYS A 212 17.32 -6.24 17.41
C LYS A 212 17.85 -4.95 16.78
N ARG A 213 17.03 -4.31 15.97
CA ARG A 213 17.32 -3.04 15.28
C ARG A 213 16.22 -2.04 15.58
N PRO A 214 16.53 -0.80 15.97
CA PRO A 214 15.52 0.26 16.19
C PRO A 214 14.84 0.64 14.86
N MET A 215 13.55 0.96 14.93
CA MET A 215 12.74 1.34 13.79
C MET A 215 11.91 2.58 14.09
N LYS A 216 11.62 3.37 13.07
CA LYS A 216 10.69 4.50 13.13
C LYS A 216 9.42 4.19 12.34
N ILE A 217 8.33 4.87 12.67
CA ILE A 217 7.08 4.77 11.91
C ILE A 217 7.07 5.85 10.84
N LEU A 218 6.73 5.45 9.61
CA LEU A 218 6.50 6.35 8.49
C LEU A 218 5.25 5.90 7.73
N CYS A 219 4.25 6.75 7.67
CA CYS A 219 3.02 6.53 6.90
C CYS A 219 2.82 7.65 5.88
N LYS A 220 1.85 7.44 4.99
CA LYS A 220 1.35 8.45 4.06
C LYS A 220 0.93 9.72 4.82
N ALA A 221 1.16 10.88 4.22
CA ALA A 221 0.78 12.20 4.73
C ALA A 221 -0.54 12.68 4.10
N ALA A 222 -1.29 13.54 4.83
CA ALA A 222 -2.47 14.22 4.32
C ALA A 222 -2.56 15.66 4.85
N ASP A 223 -3.40 16.49 4.21
CA ASP A 223 -3.43 17.94 4.47
C ASP A 223 -4.55 18.39 5.43
N PHE A 224 -5.48 17.53 5.79
CA PHE A 224 -6.58 17.75 6.76
C PHE A 224 -7.24 19.13 6.67
N LEU A 225 -8.03 19.34 5.63
CA LEU A 225 -8.74 20.60 5.42
C LEU A 225 -9.88 20.77 6.43
N ASN A 226 -10.13 22.01 6.84
CA ASN A 226 -11.28 22.35 7.66
C ASN A 226 -12.54 22.43 6.79
N GLY A 227 -13.64 21.94 7.32
CA GLY A 227 -14.97 22.03 6.73
C GLY A 227 -16.03 21.64 7.75
N GLU A 228 -17.10 22.39 7.82
CA GLU A 228 -18.29 21.96 8.58
C GLU A 228 -18.94 20.79 7.86
N LYS A 229 -19.36 19.80 8.63
CA LYS A 229 -20.08 18.65 8.13
C LYS A 229 -21.47 18.58 8.74
N ARG A 230 -22.46 18.27 7.90
CA ARG A 230 -23.82 17.93 8.31
C ARG A 230 -24.10 16.51 7.86
N VAL A 231 -24.79 15.75 8.69
CA VAL A 231 -25.25 14.41 8.33
C VAL A 231 -26.41 14.53 7.35
N ARG A 232 -26.36 13.74 6.30
CA ARG A 232 -27.34 13.71 5.20
C ARG A 232 -28.54 12.82 5.55
N ASP A 233 -29.59 13.00 4.81
CA ASP A 233 -30.73 12.10 4.75
C ASP A 233 -31.04 11.81 3.27
N PRO A 234 -30.84 10.56 2.79
CA PRO A 234 -30.33 9.38 3.49
C PRO A 234 -28.84 9.48 3.85
N ILE A 235 -28.43 8.77 4.93
CA ILE A 235 -27.02 8.67 5.34
C ILE A 235 -26.23 7.88 4.30
N ARG A 236 -25.11 8.46 3.84
CA ARG A 236 -24.29 7.88 2.76
C ARG A 236 -23.02 7.26 3.30
N PHE A 237 -22.89 5.93 3.10
CA PHE A 237 -21.69 5.17 3.34
C PHE A 237 -20.84 5.11 2.07
N ILE A 238 -19.51 5.24 2.18
CA ILE A 238 -18.59 5.13 1.06
C ILE A 238 -17.47 4.14 1.37
N TYR A 239 -17.20 3.23 0.42
CA TYR A 239 -16.03 2.39 0.40
C TYR A 239 -15.24 2.62 -0.89
N ALA A 240 -13.94 2.89 -0.78
CA ALA A 240 -13.05 2.98 -1.94
C ALA A 240 -11.89 2.00 -1.80
N GLY A 241 -11.84 0.97 -2.67
CA GLY A 241 -10.73 0.04 -2.60
C GLY A 241 -10.89 -1.29 -3.29
N GLY A 242 -9.85 -2.13 -3.11
CA GLY A 242 -9.86 -3.49 -3.64
C GLY A 242 -10.83 -4.41 -2.89
N LEU A 243 -11.55 -5.25 -3.63
CA LEU A 243 -12.53 -6.21 -3.12
C LEU A 243 -11.93 -7.62 -2.95
N TYR A 244 -10.62 -7.78 -3.20
CA TYR A 244 -9.87 -9.02 -2.97
C TYR A 244 -9.71 -9.34 -1.48
N LEU A 245 -9.12 -10.49 -1.15
CA LEU A 245 -8.97 -11.00 0.23
C LEU A 245 -10.31 -11.13 0.97
N ASN A 246 -11.39 -11.43 0.26
CA ASN A 246 -12.75 -11.56 0.79
C ASN A 246 -13.34 -10.31 1.45
N ARG A 247 -12.79 -9.12 1.20
CA ARG A 247 -13.36 -7.84 1.67
C ARG A 247 -14.78 -7.62 1.15
N TRP A 248 -15.08 -8.09 -0.06
CA TRP A 248 -16.41 -8.03 -0.64
C TRP A 248 -17.49 -8.66 0.23
N LYS A 249 -17.17 -9.72 1.02
CA LYS A 249 -18.13 -10.37 1.92
C LYS A 249 -18.59 -9.44 3.05
N MET A 250 -17.69 -8.61 3.58
CA MET A 250 -18.03 -7.65 4.63
C MET A 250 -18.91 -6.54 4.09
N LEU A 251 -18.62 -6.06 2.88
CA LEU A 251 -19.45 -5.07 2.19
C LEU A 251 -20.83 -5.64 1.82
N GLN A 252 -20.91 -6.92 1.45
CA GLN A 252 -22.18 -7.60 1.25
C GLN A 252 -23.02 -7.61 2.55
N LYS A 253 -22.39 -7.94 3.69
CA LYS A 253 -23.10 -7.92 4.99
C LYS A 253 -23.57 -6.51 5.38
N LEU A 254 -22.75 -5.49 5.09
CA LEU A 254 -23.14 -4.09 5.30
C LEU A 254 -24.31 -3.71 4.37
N SER A 255 -24.27 -4.09 3.09
CA SER A 255 -25.36 -3.86 2.13
C SER A 255 -26.67 -4.53 2.57
N GLU A 256 -26.60 -5.80 3.03
CA GLU A 256 -27.75 -6.52 3.58
C GLU A 256 -28.33 -5.81 4.82
N SER A 257 -27.49 -5.27 5.70
CA SER A 257 -27.92 -4.52 6.87
C SER A 257 -28.60 -3.20 6.49
N ILE A 258 -28.07 -2.48 5.52
CA ILE A 258 -28.67 -1.25 4.98
C ILE A 258 -30.02 -1.56 4.32
N ALA A 259 -30.12 -2.63 3.54
CA ALA A 259 -31.40 -3.04 2.94
C ALA A 259 -32.47 -3.33 4.01
N THR A 260 -32.08 -3.94 5.14
CA THR A 260 -33.00 -4.24 6.23
C THR A 260 -33.54 -2.95 6.88
N VAL A 261 -32.69 -1.99 7.19
CA VAL A 261 -33.14 -0.72 7.81
C VAL A 261 -33.94 0.15 6.84
N ASN A 262 -33.75 0.00 5.54
CA ASN A 262 -34.47 0.71 4.50
C ASN A 262 -35.88 0.15 4.22
N GLN A 263 -36.27 -0.99 4.80
CA GLN A 263 -37.64 -1.53 4.64
C GLN A 263 -38.74 -0.58 5.13
N ALA A 264 -38.40 0.27 6.10
CA ALA A 264 -39.31 1.28 6.66
C ALA A 264 -39.12 2.70 6.06
N GLY A 265 -38.56 2.77 4.84
CA GLY A 265 -38.20 4.01 4.15
C GLY A 265 -36.69 4.13 3.95
N LYS A 266 -36.26 4.86 2.92
CA LYS A 266 -34.85 4.99 2.54
C LYS A 266 -34.10 5.87 3.56
N LYS A 267 -33.30 5.26 4.42
CA LYS A 267 -32.53 5.90 5.49
C LYS A 267 -31.02 5.93 5.23
N ALA A 268 -30.50 4.99 4.43
CA ALA A 268 -29.09 4.86 4.15
C ALA A 268 -28.81 4.32 2.76
N GLU A 269 -27.60 4.58 2.24
CA GLU A 269 -27.09 4.01 1.00
C GLU A 269 -25.59 3.73 1.07
N LEU A 270 -25.11 2.69 0.36
CA LEU A 270 -23.71 2.28 0.29
C LEU A 270 -23.17 2.49 -1.12
N HIS A 271 -22.15 3.33 -1.28
CA HIS A 271 -21.42 3.53 -2.53
C HIS A 271 -20.05 2.86 -2.47
N ILE A 272 -19.78 1.96 -3.43
CA ILE A 272 -18.54 1.16 -3.49
C ILE A 272 -17.78 1.53 -4.75
N TYR A 273 -16.58 2.09 -4.61
CA TYR A 273 -15.69 2.45 -5.73
C TYR A 273 -14.55 1.44 -5.82
N SER A 274 -14.52 0.65 -6.93
CA SER A 274 -13.52 -0.40 -7.10
C SER A 274 -13.29 -0.77 -8.57
N ASN A 275 -12.03 -1.08 -8.92
CA ASN A 275 -11.65 -1.70 -10.19
C ASN A 275 -11.41 -3.22 -10.05
N SER A 276 -11.82 -3.84 -8.93
CA SER A 276 -11.64 -5.28 -8.73
C SER A 276 -12.53 -6.07 -9.69
N GLY A 277 -11.93 -6.97 -10.46
CA GLY A 277 -12.68 -7.94 -11.28
C GLY A 277 -13.46 -8.90 -10.37
N LEU A 278 -14.77 -8.76 -10.34
CA LEU A 278 -15.69 -9.66 -9.67
C LEU A 278 -16.52 -10.46 -10.68
N ASN A 279 -16.88 -11.70 -10.33
CA ASN A 279 -17.87 -12.44 -11.13
C ASN A 279 -19.27 -11.83 -10.95
N ALA A 280 -20.18 -12.11 -11.89
CA ALA A 280 -21.53 -11.55 -11.94
C ALA A 280 -22.34 -11.77 -10.63
N ARG A 281 -22.15 -12.91 -9.94
CA ARG A 281 -22.81 -13.19 -8.66
C ARG A 281 -22.38 -12.21 -7.56
N LYS A 282 -21.06 -12.00 -7.41
CA LYS A 282 -20.52 -11.07 -6.40
C LYS A 282 -20.88 -9.63 -6.71
N MET A 283 -20.89 -9.26 -7.99
CA MET A 283 -21.33 -7.93 -8.41
C MET A 283 -22.77 -7.66 -8.01
N ARG A 284 -23.70 -8.60 -8.25
CA ARG A 284 -25.11 -8.46 -7.84
C ARG A 284 -25.29 -8.32 -6.34
N CYS A 285 -24.45 -8.98 -5.51
CA CYS A 285 -24.51 -8.84 -4.05
C CYS A 285 -24.07 -7.47 -3.55
N LEU A 286 -23.35 -6.68 -4.35
CA LEU A 286 -22.81 -5.36 -4.00
C LEU A 286 -23.48 -4.22 -4.76
N ASN A 287 -24.41 -4.53 -5.65
CA ASN A 287 -25.09 -3.56 -6.50
C ASN A 287 -26.54 -4.01 -6.72
N ASP A 288 -27.41 -3.69 -5.77
CA ASP A 288 -28.85 -3.93 -5.86
C ASP A 288 -29.60 -2.76 -6.53
N GLY A 289 -28.91 -1.63 -6.75
CA GLY A 289 -29.45 -0.45 -7.42
C GLY A 289 -30.42 0.37 -6.57
N GLN A 290 -30.63 0.00 -5.29
CA GLN A 290 -31.52 0.69 -4.36
C GLN A 290 -30.81 1.08 -3.06
N ASN A 291 -30.07 0.15 -2.45
CA ASN A 291 -29.41 0.31 -1.17
C ASN A 291 -27.88 0.34 -1.31
N SER A 292 -27.35 -0.33 -2.35
CA SER A 292 -25.93 -0.39 -2.62
C SER A 292 -25.63 -0.22 -4.11
N PHE A 293 -24.55 0.53 -4.39
CA PHE A 293 -24.14 0.95 -5.72
C PHE A 293 -22.67 0.66 -5.93
N LEU A 294 -22.35 -0.17 -6.92
CA LEU A 294 -20.99 -0.51 -7.30
C LEU A 294 -20.53 0.36 -8.48
N HIS A 295 -19.55 1.20 -8.25
CA HIS A 295 -18.95 2.10 -9.22
C HIS A 295 -17.56 1.63 -9.63
N LYS A 296 -17.11 2.01 -10.84
CA LYS A 296 -15.69 1.93 -11.20
C LYS A 296 -14.87 2.87 -10.29
N ALA A 297 -13.61 2.54 -10.08
CA ALA A 297 -12.72 3.46 -9.39
C ALA A 297 -12.58 4.74 -10.22
N VAL A 298 -12.49 5.86 -9.53
CA VAL A 298 -12.33 7.21 -10.07
C VAL A 298 -10.96 7.77 -9.73
N SER A 299 -10.62 8.94 -10.26
CA SER A 299 -9.40 9.65 -9.89
C SER A 299 -9.35 9.96 -8.38
N TYR A 300 -8.18 10.29 -7.84
CA TYR A 300 -8.08 10.67 -6.42
C TYR A 300 -8.89 11.93 -6.11
N GLU A 301 -8.87 12.91 -7.02
CA GLU A 301 -9.60 14.17 -6.91
C GLU A 301 -11.11 13.93 -6.87
N ASP A 302 -11.63 13.13 -7.81
CA ASP A 302 -13.06 12.77 -7.85
C ASP A 302 -13.46 11.96 -6.61
N LEU A 303 -12.58 11.04 -6.16
CA LEU A 303 -12.83 10.28 -4.94
C LEU A 303 -12.95 11.18 -3.71
N MET A 304 -12.13 12.22 -3.61
CA MET A 304 -12.24 13.20 -2.51
C MET A 304 -13.55 14.00 -2.58
N VAL A 305 -14.08 14.26 -3.78
CA VAL A 305 -15.42 14.84 -3.95
C VAL A 305 -16.50 13.88 -3.43
N GLU A 306 -16.40 12.59 -3.77
CA GLU A 306 -17.35 11.57 -3.31
C GLU A 306 -17.27 11.35 -1.78
N TYR A 307 -16.08 11.42 -1.19
CA TYR A 307 -15.94 11.42 0.27
C TYR A 307 -16.65 12.63 0.92
N LYS A 308 -16.51 13.83 0.35
CA LYS A 308 -17.23 15.02 0.85
C LYS A 308 -18.75 14.87 0.75
N ARG A 309 -19.24 14.08 -0.20
CA ARG A 309 -20.66 13.73 -0.38
C ARG A 309 -21.12 12.56 0.50
N SER A 310 -20.26 12.04 1.37
CA SER A 310 -20.56 10.87 2.18
C SER A 310 -20.45 11.22 3.66
N ASP A 311 -21.11 10.46 4.53
CA ASP A 311 -21.14 10.67 5.97
C ASP A 311 -20.24 9.69 6.70
N ILE A 312 -20.15 8.46 6.19
CA ILE A 312 -19.42 7.36 6.80
C ILE A 312 -18.47 6.74 5.78
N ALA A 313 -17.16 6.82 6.03
CA ALA A 313 -16.13 6.12 5.29
C ALA A 313 -15.94 4.71 5.85
N VAL A 314 -16.02 3.70 4.97
CA VAL A 314 -15.96 2.30 5.39
C VAL A 314 -14.58 1.73 5.16
N HIS A 315 -13.98 1.15 6.21
CA HIS A 315 -12.76 0.35 6.13
C HIS A 315 -13.08 -1.10 6.48
N VAL A 316 -12.72 -2.04 5.63
CA VAL A 316 -13.02 -3.46 5.85
C VAL A 316 -11.79 -4.35 5.74
N GLU A 317 -11.68 -5.31 6.66
CA GLU A 317 -10.72 -6.40 6.63
C GLU A 317 -11.43 -7.75 6.77
N SER A 318 -10.83 -8.82 6.25
CA SER A 318 -11.42 -10.14 6.25
C SER A 318 -11.31 -10.83 7.62
N PHE A 319 -12.34 -11.57 8.01
CA PHE A 319 -12.32 -12.45 9.18
C PHE A 319 -11.72 -13.83 8.91
N ASP A 320 -11.45 -14.18 7.65
CA ASP A 320 -10.84 -15.48 7.28
C ASP A 320 -9.41 -15.58 7.85
N LEU A 321 -9.09 -16.69 8.50
CA LEU A 321 -7.77 -16.91 9.11
C LEU A 321 -6.60 -16.67 8.15
N LYS A 322 -6.70 -17.18 6.91
CA LYS A 322 -5.67 -16.98 5.89
C LYS A 322 -5.45 -15.51 5.57
N ASN A 323 -6.51 -14.77 5.31
CA ASN A 323 -6.44 -13.35 4.94
C ASN A 323 -6.00 -12.50 6.13
N ARG A 324 -6.49 -12.82 7.34
CA ARG A 324 -6.06 -12.17 8.59
C ARG A 324 -4.55 -12.25 8.77
N LEU A 325 -3.95 -13.43 8.58
CA LEU A 325 -2.51 -13.60 8.76
C LEU A 325 -1.70 -12.88 7.68
N ILE A 326 -2.21 -12.81 6.44
CA ILE A 326 -1.54 -12.09 5.34
C ILE A 326 -1.50 -10.59 5.60
N THR A 327 -2.62 -9.99 6.05
CA THR A 327 -2.75 -8.53 6.23
C THR A 327 -2.53 -8.06 7.67
N ARG A 328 -2.13 -8.95 8.57
CA ARG A 328 -2.05 -8.69 10.02
C ARG A 328 -1.25 -7.43 10.37
N MET A 329 -0.11 -7.22 9.73
CA MET A 329 0.77 -6.08 9.95
C MET A 329 0.58 -4.95 8.94
N SER A 330 -0.17 -5.19 7.86
CA SER A 330 -0.35 -4.20 6.81
C SER A 330 -1.23 -3.04 7.29
N PHE A 331 -0.82 -1.82 6.95
CA PHE A 331 -1.62 -0.63 7.19
C PHE A 331 -2.19 -0.12 5.87
N SER A 332 -3.50 -0.09 5.78
CA SER A 332 -4.16 0.46 4.60
C SER A 332 -4.01 1.98 4.57
N THR A 333 -3.28 2.52 3.61
CA THR A 333 -3.12 3.98 3.43
C THR A 333 -4.45 4.70 3.23
N LYS A 334 -5.51 4.00 2.84
CA LYS A 334 -6.88 4.53 2.74
C LYS A 334 -7.48 4.94 4.08
N ILE A 335 -7.00 4.39 5.19
CA ILE A 335 -7.40 4.86 6.53
C ILE A 335 -7.08 6.35 6.68
N ILE A 336 -5.94 6.80 6.14
CA ILE A 336 -5.55 8.21 6.18
C ILE A 336 -6.47 9.05 5.27
N ASP A 337 -6.84 8.52 4.09
CA ASP A 337 -7.81 9.18 3.21
C ASP A 337 -9.19 9.27 3.87
N CYS A 338 -9.63 8.22 4.59
CA CYS A 338 -10.86 8.26 5.40
C CYS A 338 -10.78 9.33 6.51
N MET A 339 -9.67 9.43 7.24
CA MET A 339 -9.47 10.49 8.25
C MET A 339 -9.49 11.88 7.64
N ASN A 340 -8.93 12.05 6.45
CA ASN A 340 -8.87 13.32 5.73
C ASN A 340 -10.21 13.71 5.08
N SER A 341 -11.12 12.76 4.91
CA SER A 341 -12.41 12.95 4.25
C SER A 341 -13.42 13.78 5.05
N GLY A 342 -13.22 13.88 6.36
CA GLY A 342 -14.20 14.41 7.30
C GLY A 342 -15.39 13.49 7.56
N CYS A 343 -15.38 12.24 7.08
CA CYS A 343 -16.39 11.22 7.40
C CYS A 343 -16.09 10.57 8.76
N ALA A 344 -17.13 10.08 9.45
CA ALA A 344 -16.92 9.06 10.47
C ALA A 344 -16.31 7.81 9.81
N ILE A 345 -15.51 7.06 10.55
CA ILE A 345 -14.95 5.81 10.02
C ILE A 345 -15.71 4.63 10.63
N LEU A 346 -16.32 3.79 9.79
CA LEU A 346 -16.82 2.47 10.17
C LEU A 346 -15.77 1.43 9.79
N ALA A 347 -15.11 0.85 10.80
CA ALA A 347 -14.04 -0.11 10.63
C ALA A 347 -14.54 -1.53 10.94
N ILE A 348 -14.71 -2.38 9.93
CA ILE A 348 -15.20 -3.75 10.05
C ILE A 348 -14.04 -4.72 9.88
N GLY A 349 -13.66 -5.43 10.93
CA GLY A 349 -12.58 -6.40 10.88
C GLY A 349 -12.09 -6.85 12.25
N PRO A 350 -11.24 -7.90 12.30
CA PRO A 350 -10.69 -8.38 13.56
C PRO A 350 -9.76 -7.35 14.23
N ASP A 351 -9.84 -7.22 15.55
CA ASP A 351 -8.99 -6.34 16.36
C ASP A 351 -7.48 -6.66 16.23
N THR A 352 -7.13 -7.83 15.68
CA THR A 352 -5.74 -8.25 15.46
C THR A 352 -5.12 -7.70 14.18
N GLN A 353 -5.88 -6.99 13.36
CA GLN A 353 -5.38 -6.30 12.17
C GLN A 353 -4.82 -4.93 12.55
N ALA A 354 -3.59 -4.62 12.11
CA ALA A 354 -2.90 -3.41 12.53
C ALA A 354 -3.69 -2.12 12.27
N GLY A 355 -4.39 -2.02 11.13
CA GLY A 355 -5.22 -0.86 10.81
C GLY A 355 -6.46 -0.74 11.71
N ILE A 356 -7.13 -1.85 12.01
CA ILE A 356 -8.29 -1.88 12.93
C ILE A 356 -7.84 -1.57 14.36
N ALA A 357 -6.76 -2.21 14.82
CA ALA A 357 -6.18 -1.96 16.15
C ALA A 357 -5.83 -0.48 16.33
N TYR A 358 -5.14 0.11 15.35
CA TYR A 358 -4.77 1.52 15.36
C TYR A 358 -5.97 2.45 15.52
N LEU A 359 -7.05 2.23 14.77
CA LEU A 359 -8.26 3.01 14.86
C LEU A 359 -8.96 2.84 16.22
N LYS A 360 -9.03 1.59 16.70
CA LYS A 360 -9.70 1.23 17.97
C LYS A 360 -8.95 1.77 19.19
N GLU A 361 -7.63 1.57 19.26
CA GLU A 361 -6.77 2.02 20.35
C GLU A 361 -6.76 3.55 20.51
N ASN A 362 -7.03 4.29 19.43
CA ASN A 362 -7.10 5.75 19.43
C ASN A 362 -8.54 6.28 19.45
N ASP A 363 -9.55 5.43 19.62
CA ASP A 363 -10.97 5.79 19.58
C ASP A 363 -11.36 6.67 18.38
N ALA A 364 -10.82 6.35 17.19
CA ALA A 364 -10.94 7.14 15.98
C ALA A 364 -11.88 6.53 14.93
N ALA A 365 -12.54 5.43 15.26
CA ALA A 365 -13.52 4.78 14.39
C ALA A 365 -14.54 3.98 15.20
N ILE A 366 -15.70 3.77 14.61
CA ILE A 366 -16.69 2.81 15.08
C ILE A 366 -16.22 1.43 14.62
N CYS A 367 -15.70 0.62 15.56
CA CYS A 367 -15.06 -0.65 15.24
C CYS A 367 -16.02 -1.83 15.44
N VAL A 368 -16.22 -2.62 14.39
CA VAL A 368 -17.05 -3.83 14.39
C VAL A 368 -16.17 -5.06 14.22
N ASN A 369 -15.93 -5.78 15.31
CA ASN A 369 -15.05 -6.96 15.36
C ASN A 369 -15.80 -8.30 15.27
N ASP A 370 -17.11 -8.29 15.04
CA ASP A 370 -17.96 -9.45 14.81
C ASP A 370 -18.97 -9.16 13.69
N VAL A 371 -18.92 -9.97 12.64
CA VAL A 371 -19.80 -9.83 11.45
C VAL A 371 -21.29 -9.81 11.82
N ARG A 372 -21.69 -10.54 12.87
CA ARG A 372 -23.09 -10.61 13.34
C ARG A 372 -23.59 -9.31 13.93
N LYS A 373 -22.69 -8.43 14.34
CA LYS A 373 -23.03 -7.14 14.97
C LYS A 373 -23.18 -5.99 13.98
N ILE A 374 -22.89 -6.21 12.68
CA ILE A 374 -22.92 -5.13 11.68
C ILE A 374 -24.30 -4.44 11.65
N SER A 375 -25.41 -5.20 11.63
CA SER A 375 -26.76 -4.64 11.59
C SER A 375 -27.05 -3.73 12.78
N GLY A 376 -26.75 -4.17 14.01
CA GLY A 376 -26.96 -3.36 15.20
C GLY A 376 -26.14 -2.07 15.21
N PHE A 377 -24.92 -2.10 14.68
CA PHE A 377 -24.12 -0.87 14.53
C PHE A 377 -24.68 0.07 13.48
N VAL A 378 -25.23 -0.44 12.36
CA VAL A 378 -25.92 0.39 11.36
C VAL A 378 -27.16 1.03 11.97
N GLU A 379 -27.99 0.27 12.69
CA GLU A 379 -29.19 0.78 13.39
C GLU A 379 -28.84 1.90 14.39
N ASN A 380 -27.79 1.71 15.21
CA ASN A 380 -27.34 2.71 16.17
C ASN A 380 -26.87 4.00 15.49
N LEU A 381 -26.12 3.89 14.39
CA LEU A 381 -25.67 5.06 13.62
C LEU A 381 -26.82 5.86 12.99
N LEU A 382 -27.88 5.16 12.58
CA LEU A 382 -29.07 5.80 12.03
C LEU A 382 -29.96 6.40 13.13
N ALA A 383 -29.95 5.84 14.34
CA ALA A 383 -30.69 6.34 15.48
C ALA A 383 -30.06 7.60 16.12
N ASP A 384 -28.72 7.71 16.07
CA ASP A 384 -27.98 8.84 16.63
C ASP A 384 -27.01 9.45 15.63
N PRO A 385 -27.44 10.40 14.79
CA PRO A 385 -26.58 11.11 13.86
C PRO A 385 -25.43 11.90 14.53
N ASN A 386 -25.53 12.27 15.81
CA ASN A 386 -24.46 12.97 16.52
C ASN A 386 -23.23 12.08 16.69
N LEU A 387 -23.44 10.78 16.82
CA LEU A 387 -22.35 9.80 16.86
C LEU A 387 -21.48 9.85 15.59
N ILE A 388 -22.10 10.12 14.43
CA ILE A 388 -21.37 10.28 13.16
C ILE A 388 -20.47 11.52 13.22
N LEU A 389 -21.00 12.65 13.71
CA LEU A 389 -20.23 13.89 13.84
C LEU A 389 -19.07 13.74 14.84
N GLU A 390 -19.35 13.08 15.97
CA GLU A 390 -18.35 12.81 17.00
C GLU A 390 -17.17 11.99 16.44
N TYR A 391 -17.45 10.87 15.77
CA TYR A 391 -16.40 10.00 15.23
C TYR A 391 -15.70 10.60 14.00
N ALA A 392 -16.37 11.45 13.24
CA ALA A 392 -15.72 12.24 12.19
C ALA A 392 -14.64 13.17 12.77
N GLU A 393 -14.95 13.84 13.87
CA GLU A 393 -14.01 14.74 14.55
C GLU A 393 -12.87 13.97 15.24
N LYS A 394 -13.16 12.82 15.88
CA LYS A 394 -12.13 11.94 16.46
C LYS A 394 -11.15 11.42 15.40
N ALA A 395 -11.67 10.96 14.26
CA ALA A 395 -10.86 10.50 13.14
C ALA A 395 -9.94 11.62 12.61
N LYS A 396 -10.49 12.82 12.40
CA LYS A 396 -9.74 13.99 11.94
C LYS A 396 -8.63 14.39 12.92
N ARG A 397 -8.94 14.46 14.25
CA ARG A 397 -7.94 14.77 15.28
C ARG A 397 -6.78 13.77 15.28
N LEU A 398 -7.06 12.48 15.18
CA LEU A 398 -6.02 11.47 15.08
C LEU A 398 -5.20 11.65 13.80
N GLY A 399 -5.85 11.94 12.67
CA GLY A 399 -5.20 12.22 11.41
C GLY A 399 -4.24 13.40 11.49
N ILE A 400 -4.66 14.52 12.06
CA ILE A 400 -3.82 15.72 12.27
C ILE A 400 -2.63 15.38 13.18
N LYS A 401 -2.87 14.65 14.28
CA LYS A 401 -1.83 14.27 15.23
C LYS A 401 -0.71 13.44 14.58
N ASN A 402 -1.07 12.45 13.77
CA ASN A 402 -0.13 11.41 13.33
C ASN A 402 0.24 11.47 11.84
N HIS A 403 -0.57 12.15 11.01
CA HIS A 403 -0.45 12.08 9.54
C HIS A 403 -0.44 13.45 8.86
N LEU A 404 -0.34 14.55 9.63
CA LEU A 404 -0.28 15.90 9.07
C LEU A 404 0.96 16.04 8.19
N ARG A 405 0.77 16.48 6.95
CA ARG A 405 1.81 16.58 5.92
C ARG A 405 3.03 17.34 6.39
N SER A 406 2.85 18.54 6.96
CA SER A 406 3.95 19.37 7.42
C SER A 406 4.86 18.67 8.44
N ASN A 407 4.27 17.87 9.33
CA ASN A 407 5.02 17.11 10.35
C ASN A 407 5.76 15.92 9.73
N ILE A 408 5.08 15.14 8.89
CA ILE A 408 5.69 13.98 8.21
C ILE A 408 6.85 14.42 7.33
N GLU A 409 6.66 15.46 6.50
CA GLU A 409 7.70 15.97 5.62
C GLU A 409 8.88 16.55 6.38
N LYS A 410 8.61 17.31 7.46
CA LYS A 410 9.68 17.86 8.34
C LYS A 410 10.51 16.74 8.94
N ASN A 411 9.87 15.71 9.50
CA ASN A 411 10.57 14.60 10.13
C ASN A 411 11.35 13.78 9.11
N LEU A 412 10.78 13.54 7.94
CA LEU A 412 11.42 12.79 6.86
C LEU A 412 12.68 13.54 6.36
N ARG A 413 12.58 14.86 6.13
CA ARG A 413 13.73 15.69 5.76
C ARG A 413 14.82 15.63 6.82
N LEU A 414 14.46 15.78 8.09
CA LEU A 414 15.40 15.74 9.21
C LEU A 414 16.13 14.38 9.28
N ASP A 415 15.41 13.28 9.15
CA ASP A 415 16.00 11.94 9.17
C ASP A 415 16.98 11.75 8.00
N PHE A 416 16.64 12.18 6.79
CA PHE A 416 17.54 12.12 5.63
C PHE A 416 18.80 12.96 5.85
N HIS A 417 18.66 14.19 6.32
CA HIS A 417 19.81 15.06 6.58
C HIS A 417 20.73 14.48 7.65
N ASN A 418 20.18 13.99 8.77
CA ASN A 418 20.97 13.40 9.85
C ASN A 418 21.77 12.19 9.36
N ILE A 419 21.12 11.31 8.57
CA ILE A 419 21.75 10.10 8.05
C ILE A 419 22.89 10.45 7.05
N ILE A 420 22.68 11.44 6.18
CA ILE A 420 23.70 11.88 5.22
C ILE A 420 24.87 12.56 5.97
N ALA A 421 24.60 13.33 7.00
CA ALA A 421 25.62 13.98 7.83
C ALA A 421 26.39 12.98 8.73
N GLY A 422 25.98 11.72 8.81
CA GLY A 422 26.61 10.71 9.65
C GLY A 422 26.22 10.78 11.14
N ASN A 423 25.11 11.46 11.46
CA ASN A 423 24.59 11.67 12.82
C ASN A 423 23.51 10.62 13.18
#